data_6696b4a5bd885702bf0e94f7aa5f02ca
#
_entry.id   6696b4a5bd885702bf0e94f7aa5f02ca
#
_cell.length_a   1.000
_cell.length_b   1.000
_cell.length_c   1.000
_cell.angle_alpha   90.00
_cell.angle_beta   90.00
_cell.angle_gamma   90.00
#
_symmetry.space_group_name_H-M   'P 1'
#
loop_
_entity.id
_entity.type
_entity.pdbx_description
1 polymer ?
#
loop_
_entity_poly.entity_id
_entity_poly.type
_entity_poly.pdbx_seq_one_letter_code
_entity_poly.pdbx_strand_id
1 'polypeptide(L)'
;DGNAYRSIWIDANDDLVRVVDQTKLPFQFEIKTLDSASQTANAIHDMIVRGAPLIGATAACGLFLAAKTDPSDHYLNSAYHELLSSRPTAVNLRWALDRIVPDLLATAVDQRKGRARTLAQQICDEDIKTNSAIGDHGLGLIREIAVKNSGKIINILTHCNAGWLATVDWGTALAPIFKAHDSAIKVHVWVDETRPRNQGASLTAWELNAHGVPHTVISDNAGGHLMQEGVVDLCIVGSDRTTRGGDVCNKIG
;
A
#
# COMPACT_ATOMS: atom_id res chain seq x y z
N ASP A 1 -6.57 -9.51 -17.12
CA ASP A 1 -7.36 -10.77 -17.10
C ASP A 1 -8.66 -10.68 -16.26
N GLY A 2 -8.98 -9.49 -15.70
CA GLY A 2 -10.23 -9.26 -14.96
C GLY A 2 -10.29 -9.90 -13.56
N ASN A 3 -9.19 -10.44 -13.06
CA ASN A 3 -9.10 -10.97 -11.72
C ASN A 3 -8.76 -9.86 -10.72
N ALA A 4 -9.42 -9.89 -9.55
CA ALA A 4 -9.05 -9.04 -8.43
C ALA A 4 -7.83 -9.64 -7.71
N TYR A 5 -6.82 -8.81 -7.44
CA TYR A 5 -5.61 -9.20 -6.71
C TYR A 5 -5.45 -8.35 -5.47
N ARG A 6 -4.83 -8.92 -4.45
CA ARG A 6 -4.22 -8.18 -3.33
C ARG A 6 -2.75 -7.98 -3.62
N SER A 7 -2.12 -6.98 -3.04
CA SER A 7 -0.68 -6.75 -3.19
C SER A 7 0.17 -7.84 -2.52
N ILE A 8 -0.38 -8.51 -1.50
CA ILE A 8 0.24 -9.62 -0.78
C ILE A 8 -0.83 -10.58 -0.24
N TRP A 9 -0.54 -11.88 -0.25
CA TRP A 9 -1.35 -12.91 0.41
C TRP A 9 -0.52 -14.14 0.77
N ILE A 10 -0.98 -14.89 1.77
CA ILE A 10 -0.46 -16.23 2.09
C ILE A 10 -1.29 -17.24 1.32
N ASP A 11 -0.66 -18.00 0.42
CA ASP A 11 -1.34 -19.02 -0.35
C ASP A 11 -1.78 -20.17 0.59
N ALA A 12 -3.04 -20.59 0.44
CA ALA A 12 -3.64 -21.61 1.30
C ALA A 12 -3.13 -23.04 0.99
N ASN A 13 -2.63 -23.26 -0.23
CA ASN A 13 -2.25 -24.60 -0.70
C ASN A 13 -0.82 -24.99 -0.30
N ASP A 14 0.10 -24.02 -0.31
CA ASP A 14 1.53 -24.29 -0.12
C ASP A 14 2.18 -23.55 1.06
N ASP A 15 1.41 -22.70 1.75
CA ASP A 15 1.93 -21.87 2.84
C ASP A 15 3.10 -20.98 2.41
N LEU A 16 3.09 -20.49 1.15
CA LEU A 16 4.03 -19.50 0.64
C LEU A 16 3.37 -18.13 0.56
N VAL A 17 4.19 -17.10 0.52
CA VAL A 17 3.72 -15.72 0.38
C VAL A 17 3.83 -15.30 -1.08
N ARG A 18 2.77 -14.71 -1.61
CA ARG A 18 2.72 -14.16 -2.96
C ARG A 18 2.65 -12.64 -2.86
N VAL A 19 3.41 -11.96 -3.71
CA VAL A 19 3.40 -10.50 -3.83
C VAL A 19 3.38 -10.07 -5.29
N VAL A 20 2.78 -8.92 -5.55
CA VAL A 20 2.91 -8.28 -6.86
C VAL A 20 4.30 -7.65 -6.96
N ASP A 21 5.08 -8.02 -7.97
CA ASP A 21 6.38 -7.40 -8.23
C ASP A 21 6.21 -6.02 -8.86
N GLN A 22 6.25 -4.99 -8.01
CA GLN A 22 6.03 -3.60 -8.45
C GLN A 22 7.20 -3.03 -9.24
N THR A 23 8.36 -3.68 -9.26
CA THR A 23 9.52 -3.25 -10.07
C THR A 23 9.32 -3.52 -11.56
N LYS A 24 8.37 -4.39 -11.90
CA LYS A 24 8.04 -4.74 -13.29
C LYS A 24 6.97 -3.84 -13.90
N LEU A 25 6.18 -3.17 -13.05
CA LEU A 25 5.12 -2.27 -13.50
C LEU A 25 5.70 -0.97 -14.10
N PRO A 26 5.05 -0.39 -15.10
CA PRO A 26 3.76 -0.75 -15.68
C PRO A 26 3.84 -1.79 -16.81
N PHE A 27 5.01 -2.30 -17.15
CA PHE A 27 5.25 -3.08 -18.37
C PHE A 27 4.85 -4.56 -18.25
N GLN A 28 4.99 -5.13 -17.05
CA GLN A 28 4.66 -6.52 -16.76
C GLN A 28 3.95 -6.64 -15.41
N PHE A 29 2.84 -7.37 -15.38
CA PHE A 29 2.22 -7.79 -14.12
C PHE A 29 2.76 -9.18 -13.77
N GLU A 30 3.55 -9.25 -12.72
CA GLU A 30 4.21 -10.48 -12.26
C GLU A 30 3.93 -10.71 -10.78
N ILE A 31 3.61 -11.96 -10.44
CA ILE A 31 3.46 -12.40 -9.05
C ILE A 31 4.72 -13.13 -8.64
N LYS A 32 5.38 -12.61 -7.63
CA LYS A 32 6.58 -13.23 -7.05
C LYS A 32 6.22 -14.05 -5.82
N THR A 33 6.82 -15.22 -5.73
CA THR A 33 6.73 -16.10 -4.56
C THR A 33 7.87 -15.84 -3.60
N LEU A 34 7.55 -15.73 -2.31
CA LEU A 34 8.49 -15.63 -1.21
C LEU A 34 8.34 -16.87 -0.32
N ASP A 35 9.43 -17.56 -0.01
CA ASP A 35 9.45 -18.80 0.74
C ASP A 35 10.20 -18.70 2.08
N SER A 36 10.89 -17.58 2.32
CA SER A 36 11.74 -17.35 3.49
C SER A 36 11.71 -15.91 3.99
N ALA A 37 12.11 -15.70 5.25
CA ALA A 37 12.29 -14.37 5.81
C ALA A 37 13.31 -13.54 5.03
N SER A 38 14.39 -14.16 4.55
CA SER A 38 15.43 -13.50 3.78
C SER A 38 14.92 -13.01 2.42
N GLN A 39 14.16 -13.83 1.69
CA GLN A 39 13.53 -13.38 0.45
C GLN A 39 12.54 -12.24 0.70
N THR A 40 11.85 -12.27 1.85
CA THR A 40 10.93 -11.20 2.25
C THR A 40 11.68 -9.90 2.56
N ALA A 41 12.80 -9.97 3.28
CA ALA A 41 13.66 -8.82 3.55
C ALA A 41 14.20 -8.21 2.24
N ASN A 42 14.65 -9.06 1.30
CA ASN A 42 15.11 -8.61 -0.02
C ASN A 42 13.97 -7.97 -0.83
N ALA A 43 12.75 -8.53 -0.79
CA ALA A 43 11.60 -7.94 -1.48
C ALA A 43 11.25 -6.53 -0.97
N ILE A 44 11.43 -6.27 0.32
CA ILE A 44 11.28 -4.94 0.93
C ILE A 44 12.44 -4.03 0.53
N HIS A 45 13.68 -4.50 0.63
CA HIS A 45 14.88 -3.74 0.31
C HIS A 45 14.89 -3.28 -1.16
N ASP A 46 14.65 -4.19 -2.09
CA ASP A 46 14.70 -3.98 -3.53
C ASP A 46 13.44 -3.30 -4.09
N MET A 47 12.48 -2.97 -3.20
CA MET A 47 11.21 -2.33 -3.55
C MET A 47 10.32 -3.17 -4.49
N ILE A 48 10.43 -4.49 -4.45
CA ILE A 48 9.45 -5.41 -5.05
C ILE A 48 8.09 -5.14 -4.42
N VAL A 49 8.07 -4.90 -3.12
CA VAL A 49 6.95 -4.31 -2.36
C VAL A 49 7.37 -2.97 -1.79
N ARG A 50 6.46 -2.00 -1.79
CA ARG A 50 6.67 -0.64 -1.26
C ARG A 50 5.35 -0.05 -0.73
N GLY A 51 5.42 1.06 -0.01
CA GLY A 51 4.30 1.65 0.72
C GLY A 51 4.31 1.19 2.17
N ALA A 52 4.09 2.13 3.09
CA ALA A 52 4.26 1.87 4.52
C ALA A 52 3.37 0.72 5.04
N PRO A 53 2.05 0.67 4.71
CA PRO A 53 1.21 -0.43 5.14
C PRO A 53 1.63 -1.79 4.56
N LEU A 54 1.92 -1.84 3.25
CA LEU A 54 2.34 -3.09 2.61
C LEU A 54 3.67 -3.62 3.17
N ILE A 55 4.63 -2.74 3.45
CA ILE A 55 5.91 -3.14 4.07
C ILE A 55 5.65 -3.78 5.44
N GLY A 56 4.75 -3.23 6.25
CA GLY A 56 4.36 -3.82 7.54
C GLY A 56 3.73 -5.21 7.38
N ALA A 57 2.77 -5.35 6.48
CA ALA A 57 2.13 -6.63 6.16
C ALA A 57 3.14 -7.65 5.62
N THR A 58 4.09 -7.21 4.77
CA THR A 58 5.15 -8.06 4.23
C THR A 58 6.09 -8.55 5.32
N ALA A 59 6.48 -7.69 6.26
CA ALA A 59 7.30 -8.07 7.39
C ALA A 59 6.60 -9.11 8.30
N ALA A 60 5.29 -8.95 8.53
CA ALA A 60 4.47 -9.91 9.26
C ALA A 60 4.47 -11.28 8.57
N CYS A 61 4.32 -11.31 7.24
CA CYS A 61 4.42 -12.52 6.44
C CYS A 61 5.83 -13.14 6.49
N GLY A 62 6.88 -12.31 6.54
CA GLY A 62 8.27 -12.77 6.71
C GLY A 62 8.48 -13.50 8.03
N LEU A 63 7.91 -13.01 9.14
CA LEU A 63 7.93 -13.73 10.43
C LEU A 63 7.14 -15.04 10.40
N PHE A 64 6.05 -15.11 9.67
CA PHE A 64 5.35 -16.38 9.43
C PHE A 64 6.26 -17.39 8.70
N LEU A 65 6.93 -16.97 7.62
CA LEU A 65 7.87 -17.84 6.90
C LEU A 65 9.07 -18.25 7.79
N ALA A 66 9.56 -17.35 8.66
CA ALA A 66 10.58 -17.68 9.64
C ALA A 66 10.09 -18.78 10.60
N ALA A 67 8.91 -18.60 11.21
CA ALA A 67 8.33 -19.58 12.14
C ALA A 67 7.97 -20.92 11.47
N LYS A 68 7.72 -20.90 10.16
CA LYS A 68 7.54 -22.11 9.35
C LYS A 68 8.86 -22.88 9.17
N THR A 69 9.97 -22.17 9.03
CA THR A 69 11.31 -22.74 8.79
C THR A 69 11.92 -23.27 10.10
N ASP A 70 12.01 -22.41 11.10
CA ASP A 70 12.51 -22.76 12.43
C ASP A 70 11.80 -21.88 13.48
N PRO A 71 10.91 -22.46 14.32
CA PRO A 71 10.17 -21.72 15.33
C PRO A 71 10.98 -21.43 16.61
N SER A 72 12.30 -21.68 16.65
CA SER A 72 13.13 -21.39 17.82
C SER A 72 13.24 -19.88 18.11
N ASP A 73 13.41 -19.53 19.40
CA ASP A 73 13.62 -18.14 19.83
C ASP A 73 14.78 -17.48 19.10
N HIS A 74 15.88 -18.22 18.93
CA HIS A 74 17.08 -17.73 18.27
C HIS A 74 16.80 -17.33 16.80
N TYR A 75 16.14 -18.21 16.05
CA TYR A 75 15.87 -17.99 14.64
C TYR A 75 14.85 -16.87 14.42
N LEU A 76 13.78 -16.81 15.25
CA LEU A 76 12.80 -15.74 15.19
C LEU A 76 13.40 -14.36 15.48
N ASN A 77 14.30 -14.27 16.49
CA ASN A 77 15.03 -13.03 16.76
C ASN A 77 15.99 -12.65 15.62
N SER A 78 16.66 -13.62 15.00
CA SER A 78 17.51 -13.37 13.83
C SER A 78 16.68 -12.83 12.66
N ALA A 79 15.54 -13.45 12.35
CA ALA A 79 14.63 -13.01 11.30
C ALA A 79 14.06 -11.61 11.58
N TYR A 80 13.73 -11.29 12.85
CA TYR A 80 13.34 -9.93 13.25
C TYR A 80 14.40 -8.90 12.86
N HIS A 81 15.66 -9.14 13.20
CA HIS A 81 16.74 -8.20 12.90
C HIS A 81 17.02 -8.09 11.39
N GLU A 82 16.97 -9.19 10.67
CA GLU A 82 17.14 -9.21 9.21
C GLU A 82 16.03 -8.40 8.51
N LEU A 83 14.78 -8.66 8.85
CA LEU A 83 13.64 -7.91 8.31
C LEU A 83 13.73 -6.42 8.67
N LEU A 84 14.04 -6.10 9.94
CA LEU A 84 14.15 -4.71 10.39
C LEU A 84 15.23 -3.93 9.63
N SER A 85 16.34 -4.59 9.30
CA SER A 85 17.45 -3.96 8.59
C SER A 85 17.15 -3.66 7.12
N SER A 86 16.14 -4.29 6.53
CA SER A 86 15.78 -4.13 5.11
C SER A 86 15.36 -2.70 4.75
N ARG A 87 14.67 -1.98 5.68
CA ARG A 87 14.33 -0.55 5.55
C ARG A 87 14.26 0.14 6.92
N PRO A 88 15.39 0.58 7.48
CA PRO A 88 15.48 1.07 8.86
C PRO A 88 14.57 2.27 9.20
N THR A 89 14.18 3.06 8.19
CA THR A 89 13.31 4.24 8.37
C THR A 89 11.82 3.94 8.28
N ALA A 90 11.44 2.72 7.89
CA ALA A 90 10.04 2.33 7.72
C ALA A 90 9.40 2.00 9.07
N VAL A 91 8.62 2.94 9.62
CA VAL A 91 7.98 2.80 10.95
C VAL A 91 7.03 1.61 11.00
N ASN A 92 6.25 1.39 9.94
CA ASN A 92 5.30 0.26 9.90
C ASN A 92 5.99 -1.11 9.89
N LEU A 93 7.21 -1.19 9.35
CA LEU A 93 8.03 -2.39 9.41
C LEU A 93 8.30 -2.76 10.89
N ARG A 94 8.88 -1.82 11.63
CA ARG A 94 9.16 -2.01 13.06
C ARG A 94 7.88 -2.31 13.85
N TRP A 95 6.84 -1.54 13.63
CA TRP A 95 5.55 -1.73 14.30
C TRP A 95 5.01 -3.17 14.14
N ALA A 96 5.04 -3.71 12.91
CA ALA A 96 4.55 -5.06 12.66
C ALA A 96 5.39 -6.11 13.35
N LEU A 97 6.72 -5.96 13.31
CA LEU A 97 7.66 -6.88 13.96
C LEU A 97 7.52 -6.83 15.49
N ASP A 98 7.47 -5.63 16.08
CA ASP A 98 7.33 -5.42 17.52
C ASP A 98 5.98 -5.93 18.06
N ARG A 99 4.95 -5.95 17.23
CA ARG A 99 3.63 -6.50 17.57
C ARG A 99 3.64 -8.04 17.60
N ILE A 100 4.37 -8.68 16.69
CA ILE A 100 4.30 -10.13 16.46
C ILE A 100 5.30 -10.90 17.31
N VAL A 101 6.56 -10.47 17.37
CA VAL A 101 7.63 -11.26 17.98
C VAL A 101 7.38 -11.56 19.47
N PRO A 102 6.96 -10.62 20.33
CA PRO A 102 6.67 -10.93 21.73
C PRO A 102 5.57 -11.98 21.90
N ASP A 103 4.54 -11.95 21.06
CA ASP A 103 3.45 -12.92 21.08
C ASP A 103 3.96 -14.32 20.67
N LEU A 104 4.80 -14.41 19.64
CA LEU A 104 5.40 -15.67 19.21
C LEU A 104 6.32 -16.27 20.28
N LEU A 105 7.15 -15.46 20.92
CA LEU A 105 8.06 -15.93 21.98
C LEU A 105 7.30 -16.41 23.22
N ALA A 106 6.12 -15.85 23.49
CA ALA A 106 5.22 -16.32 24.56
C ALA A 106 4.41 -17.57 24.17
N THR A 107 4.38 -17.94 22.89
CA THR A 107 3.64 -19.09 22.37
C THR A 107 4.53 -20.35 22.43
N ALA A 108 3.92 -21.52 22.73
CA ALA A 108 4.61 -22.81 22.68
C ALA A 108 5.21 -23.07 21.28
N VAL A 109 6.44 -23.60 21.22
CA VAL A 109 7.25 -23.69 19.99
C VAL A 109 6.52 -24.40 18.85
N ASP A 110 5.82 -25.49 19.16
CA ASP A 110 5.04 -26.28 18.20
C ASP A 110 3.81 -25.55 17.63
N GLN A 111 3.34 -24.51 18.31
CA GLN A 111 2.18 -23.71 17.91
C GLN A 111 2.57 -22.41 17.16
N ARG A 112 3.84 -22.02 17.21
CA ARG A 112 4.32 -20.71 16.69
C ARG A 112 4.05 -20.52 15.21
N LYS A 113 4.20 -21.56 14.38
CA LYS A 113 3.87 -21.47 12.94
C LYS A 113 2.43 -21.05 12.72
N GLY A 114 1.49 -21.73 13.40
CA GLY A 114 0.05 -21.42 13.27
C GLY A 114 -0.27 -20.02 13.81
N ARG A 115 0.34 -19.66 14.94
CA ARG A 115 0.18 -18.33 15.55
C ARG A 115 0.70 -17.21 14.65
N ALA A 116 1.90 -17.37 14.08
CA ALA A 116 2.51 -16.41 13.16
C ALA A 116 1.64 -16.20 11.90
N ARG A 117 1.10 -17.29 11.33
CA ARG A 117 0.16 -17.21 10.21
C ARG A 117 -1.08 -16.37 10.58
N THR A 118 -1.68 -16.66 11.74
CA THR A 118 -2.86 -15.93 12.22
C THR A 118 -2.56 -14.44 12.40
N LEU A 119 -1.45 -14.10 13.02
CA LEU A 119 -1.06 -12.70 13.27
C LEU A 119 -0.76 -11.95 11.96
N ALA A 120 -0.06 -12.59 11.01
CA ALA A 120 0.19 -12.01 9.70
C ALA A 120 -1.12 -11.75 8.92
N GLN A 121 -2.05 -12.72 8.96
CA GLN A 121 -3.36 -12.56 8.33
C GLN A 121 -4.17 -11.45 8.99
N GLN A 122 -4.14 -11.34 10.32
CA GLN A 122 -4.81 -10.26 11.05
C GLN A 122 -4.29 -8.87 10.64
N ILE A 123 -2.97 -8.69 10.49
CA ILE A 123 -2.40 -7.43 10.02
C ILE A 123 -2.90 -7.10 8.62
N CYS A 124 -2.93 -8.09 7.72
CA CYS A 124 -3.45 -7.88 6.37
C CYS A 124 -4.95 -7.51 6.38
N ASP A 125 -5.77 -8.19 7.16
CA ASP A 125 -7.21 -7.93 7.21
C ASP A 125 -7.54 -6.59 7.90
N GLU A 126 -6.77 -6.21 8.93
CA GLU A 126 -6.86 -4.88 9.57
C GLU A 126 -6.51 -3.77 8.58
N ASP A 127 -5.47 -3.95 7.76
CA ASP A 127 -5.07 -2.99 6.72
C ASP A 127 -6.18 -2.80 5.69
N ILE A 128 -6.72 -3.89 5.15
CA ILE A 128 -7.83 -3.85 4.18
C ILE A 128 -9.03 -3.11 4.76
N LYS A 129 -9.42 -3.44 5.99
CA LYS A 129 -10.55 -2.80 6.67
C LYS A 129 -10.33 -1.30 6.87
N THR A 130 -9.13 -0.93 7.30
CA THR A 130 -8.76 0.47 7.52
C THR A 130 -8.80 1.26 6.23
N ASN A 131 -8.21 0.74 5.16
CA ASN A 131 -8.16 1.41 3.88
C ASN A 131 -9.53 1.49 3.20
N SER A 132 -10.36 0.45 3.33
CA SER A 132 -11.76 0.53 2.89
C SER A 132 -12.53 1.64 3.62
N ALA A 133 -12.35 1.78 4.95
CA ALA A 133 -12.99 2.84 5.74
C ALA A 133 -12.49 4.24 5.35
N ILE A 134 -11.18 4.41 5.07
CA ILE A 134 -10.63 5.65 4.51
C ILE A 134 -11.36 6.00 3.21
N GLY A 135 -11.55 4.99 2.34
CA GLY A 135 -12.28 5.15 1.10
C GLY A 135 -13.72 5.63 1.30
N ASP A 136 -14.44 5.07 2.29
CA ASP A 136 -15.82 5.45 2.59
C ASP A 136 -15.93 6.88 3.12
N HIS A 137 -15.06 7.27 4.04
CA HIS A 137 -15.02 8.64 4.56
C HIS A 137 -14.66 9.66 3.47
N GLY A 138 -13.64 9.36 2.65
CA GLY A 138 -13.24 10.23 1.55
C GLY A 138 -14.29 10.34 0.45
N LEU A 139 -15.04 9.25 0.18
CA LEU A 139 -16.17 9.27 -0.74
C LEU A 139 -17.25 10.28 -0.30
N GLY A 140 -17.49 10.42 1.00
CA GLY A 140 -18.40 11.42 1.56
C GLY A 140 -18.02 12.83 1.13
N LEU A 141 -16.73 13.18 1.26
CA LEU A 141 -16.21 14.49 0.84
C LEU A 141 -16.32 14.72 -0.68
N ILE A 142 -15.99 13.71 -1.48
CA ILE A 142 -16.13 13.78 -2.94
C ILE A 142 -17.60 13.99 -3.34
N ARG A 143 -18.54 13.33 -2.67
CA ARG A 143 -19.99 13.52 -2.90
C ARG A 143 -20.44 14.95 -2.61
N GLU A 144 -19.95 15.55 -1.54
CA GLU A 144 -20.26 16.97 -1.23
C GLU A 144 -19.77 17.91 -2.33
N ILE A 145 -18.57 17.68 -2.88
CA ILE A 145 -18.03 18.45 -3.99
C ILE A 145 -18.89 18.23 -5.25
N ALA A 146 -19.27 16.98 -5.54
CA ALA A 146 -20.12 16.65 -6.70
C ALA A 146 -21.47 17.39 -6.67
N VAL A 147 -22.10 17.48 -5.51
CA VAL A 147 -23.34 18.25 -5.34
C VAL A 147 -23.13 19.73 -5.59
N LYS A 148 -22.07 20.33 -5.01
CA LYS A 148 -21.72 21.74 -5.21
C LYS A 148 -21.42 22.08 -6.66
N ASN A 149 -20.75 21.15 -7.35
CA ASN A 149 -20.37 21.32 -8.77
C ASN A 149 -21.49 20.95 -9.76
N SER A 150 -22.71 20.72 -9.30
CA SER A 150 -23.89 20.42 -10.15
C SER A 150 -23.65 19.25 -11.12
N GLY A 151 -22.95 18.20 -10.66
CA GLY A 151 -22.69 16.98 -11.45
C GLY A 151 -21.63 17.12 -12.56
N LYS A 152 -20.83 18.19 -12.53
CA LYS A 152 -19.64 18.31 -13.38
C LYS A 152 -18.58 17.28 -12.97
N ILE A 153 -17.61 17.09 -13.85
CA ILE A 153 -16.43 16.24 -13.54
C ILE A 153 -15.67 16.84 -12.36
N ILE A 154 -15.33 16.01 -11.39
CA ILE A 154 -14.48 16.39 -10.25
C ILE A 154 -13.04 16.08 -10.62
N ASN A 155 -12.22 17.10 -10.65
CA ASN A 155 -10.81 16.99 -10.97
C ASN A 155 -9.99 16.85 -9.70
N ILE A 156 -9.33 15.70 -9.54
CA ILE A 156 -8.55 15.34 -8.35
C ILE A 156 -7.08 15.29 -8.72
N LEU A 157 -6.23 16.05 -8.02
CA LEU A 157 -4.78 15.96 -8.16
C LEU A 157 -4.24 14.99 -7.12
N THR A 158 -3.34 14.10 -7.55
CA THR A 158 -2.63 13.16 -6.68
C THR A 158 -1.15 13.09 -7.00
N HIS A 159 -0.35 12.70 -6.02
CA HIS A 159 1.11 12.63 -6.13
C HIS A 159 1.63 11.31 -5.56
N CYS A 160 2.65 10.73 -6.18
CA CYS A 160 3.23 9.43 -5.83
C CYS A 160 2.26 8.27 -6.07
N ASN A 161 2.39 7.19 -5.32
CA ASN A 161 1.45 6.09 -5.29
C ASN A 161 1.01 5.80 -3.86
N ALA A 162 -0.26 6.04 -3.61
CA ALA A 162 -0.98 5.70 -2.39
C ALA A 162 -2.29 4.95 -2.70
N GLY A 163 -2.25 4.10 -3.75
CA GLY A 163 -3.26 3.15 -4.12
C GLY A 163 -3.07 1.79 -3.47
N TRP A 164 -3.78 0.77 -3.97
CA TRP A 164 -3.76 -0.57 -3.40
C TRP A 164 -2.38 -1.23 -3.50
N LEU A 165 -1.54 -0.85 -4.46
CA LEU A 165 -0.13 -1.30 -4.53
C LEU A 165 0.73 -0.82 -3.35
N ALA A 166 0.29 0.18 -2.59
CA ALA A 166 1.00 0.67 -1.40
C ALA A 166 0.52 0.02 -0.09
N THR A 167 -0.56 -0.74 -0.15
CA THR A 167 -1.29 -1.36 0.96
C THR A 167 -1.54 -2.82 0.63
N VAL A 168 -2.28 -3.54 1.46
CA VAL A 168 -2.72 -4.90 1.11
C VAL A 168 -3.82 -4.85 0.05
N ASP A 169 -4.76 -3.88 0.21
CA ASP A 169 -5.86 -3.65 -0.73
C ASP A 169 -6.42 -2.23 -0.58
N TRP A 170 -7.21 -1.73 -1.54
CA TRP A 170 -7.87 -0.42 -1.61
C TRP A 170 -6.93 0.78 -1.80
N GLY A 171 -5.84 0.85 -1.07
CA GLY A 171 -5.00 2.05 -0.97
C GLY A 171 -5.54 3.07 0.02
N THR A 172 -4.76 4.10 0.29
CA THR A 172 -5.16 5.23 1.15
C THR A 172 -5.79 6.35 0.32
N ALA A 173 -4.98 7.11 -0.44
CA ALA A 173 -5.45 8.25 -1.22
C ALA A 173 -6.32 7.84 -2.43
N LEU A 174 -6.07 6.69 -3.05
CA LEU A 174 -6.85 6.25 -4.21
C LEU A 174 -8.16 5.55 -3.82
N ALA A 175 -8.31 5.01 -2.62
CA ALA A 175 -9.53 4.34 -2.20
C ALA A 175 -10.80 5.21 -2.34
N PRO A 176 -10.81 6.49 -1.91
CA PRO A 176 -11.96 7.37 -2.15
C PRO A 176 -12.26 7.59 -3.63
N ILE A 177 -11.22 7.63 -4.46
CA ILE A 177 -11.35 7.84 -5.91
C ILE A 177 -12.00 6.63 -6.57
N PHE A 178 -11.51 5.43 -6.26
CA PHE A 178 -12.11 4.18 -6.74
C PHE A 178 -13.58 4.07 -6.34
N LYS A 179 -13.89 4.29 -5.06
CA LYS A 179 -15.27 4.24 -4.56
C LYS A 179 -16.16 5.32 -5.18
N ALA A 180 -15.64 6.51 -5.49
CA ALA A 180 -16.37 7.55 -6.19
C ALA A 180 -16.70 7.13 -7.64
N HIS A 181 -15.71 6.60 -8.35
CA HIS A 181 -15.88 6.07 -9.70
C HIS A 181 -16.91 4.94 -9.74
N ASP A 182 -16.79 3.96 -8.83
CA ASP A 182 -17.72 2.82 -8.72
C ASP A 182 -19.16 3.26 -8.35
N SER A 183 -19.28 4.42 -7.67
CA SER A 183 -20.57 5.07 -7.37
C SER A 183 -21.09 5.94 -8.54
N ALA A 184 -20.52 5.82 -9.72
CA ALA A 184 -20.85 6.59 -10.92
C ALA A 184 -20.70 8.13 -10.78
N ILE A 185 -19.87 8.59 -9.83
CA ILE A 185 -19.46 9.99 -9.74
C ILE A 185 -18.41 10.24 -10.82
N LYS A 186 -18.62 11.26 -11.62
CA LYS A 186 -17.67 11.63 -12.69
C LYS A 186 -16.41 12.23 -12.08
N VAL A 187 -15.32 11.49 -12.08
CA VAL A 187 -14.01 11.94 -11.62
C VAL A 187 -13.01 11.93 -12.77
N HIS A 188 -12.03 12.82 -12.72
CA HIS A 188 -10.83 12.79 -13.54
C HIS A 188 -9.63 13.02 -12.62
N VAL A 189 -8.57 12.22 -12.76
CA VAL A 189 -7.39 12.27 -11.88
C VAL A 189 -6.20 12.85 -12.63
N TRP A 190 -5.68 13.96 -12.13
CA TRP A 190 -4.38 14.51 -12.51
C TRP A 190 -3.32 13.79 -11.68
N VAL A 191 -2.46 13.04 -12.33
CA VAL A 191 -1.45 12.22 -11.69
C VAL A 191 -0.08 12.85 -11.91
N ASP A 192 0.52 13.43 -10.86
CA ASP A 192 1.91 13.83 -10.92
C ASP A 192 2.79 12.62 -11.21
N GLU A 193 3.70 12.72 -12.18
CA GLU A 193 4.60 11.62 -12.55
C GLU A 193 5.44 11.12 -11.39
N THR A 194 5.71 12.00 -10.41
CA THR A 194 6.57 11.76 -9.24
C THR A 194 7.99 11.42 -9.66
N ARG A 195 8.66 12.40 -10.27
CA ARG A 195 9.91 12.24 -11.01
C ARG A 195 11.04 11.50 -10.27
N PRO A 196 11.22 11.56 -8.92
CA PRO A 196 12.31 10.82 -8.26
C PRO A 196 12.36 9.32 -8.59
N ARG A 197 11.20 8.62 -8.60
CA ARG A 197 11.08 7.20 -8.96
C ARG A 197 9.87 6.87 -9.85
N ASN A 198 9.20 7.87 -10.37
CA ASN A 198 8.04 7.76 -11.26
C ASN A 198 6.88 6.90 -10.70
N GLN A 199 6.65 6.89 -9.38
CA GLN A 199 5.56 6.09 -8.81
C GLN A 199 4.17 6.56 -9.28
N GLY A 200 4.00 7.85 -9.59
CA GLY A 200 2.77 8.35 -10.19
C GLY A 200 2.57 7.77 -11.59
N ALA A 201 3.54 7.97 -12.47
CA ALA A 201 3.46 7.51 -13.87
C ALA A 201 3.44 5.98 -13.99
N SER A 202 4.23 5.27 -13.18
CA SER A 202 4.40 3.81 -13.31
C SER A 202 3.38 2.99 -12.52
N LEU A 203 2.90 3.49 -11.39
CA LEU A 203 2.03 2.71 -10.50
C LEU A 203 0.63 3.31 -10.39
N THR A 204 0.49 4.60 -10.05
CA THR A 204 -0.84 5.23 -9.90
C THR A 204 -1.61 5.24 -11.21
N ALA A 205 -0.98 5.65 -12.31
CA ALA A 205 -1.61 5.63 -13.63
C ALA A 205 -1.98 4.20 -14.05
N TRP A 206 -1.13 3.21 -13.74
CA TRP A 206 -1.42 1.80 -14.01
C TRP A 206 -2.64 1.30 -13.22
N GLU A 207 -2.74 1.62 -11.91
CA GLU A 207 -3.90 1.25 -11.08
C GLU A 207 -5.19 1.90 -11.60
N LEU A 208 -5.16 3.21 -11.89
CA LEU A 208 -6.32 3.96 -12.41
C LEU A 208 -6.76 3.42 -13.77
N ASN A 209 -5.81 3.11 -14.66
CA ASN A 209 -6.11 2.51 -15.96
C ASN A 209 -6.74 1.12 -15.82
N ALA A 210 -6.21 0.28 -14.94
CA ALA A 210 -6.74 -1.07 -14.70
C ALA A 210 -8.16 -1.04 -14.13
N HIS A 211 -8.52 -0.01 -13.35
CA HIS A 211 -9.85 0.19 -12.77
C HIS A 211 -10.81 0.99 -13.70
N GLY A 212 -10.30 1.52 -14.81
CA GLY A 212 -11.09 2.32 -15.76
C GLY A 212 -11.36 3.75 -15.31
N VAL A 213 -10.59 4.29 -14.35
CA VAL A 213 -10.73 5.67 -13.87
C VAL A 213 -10.07 6.63 -14.85
N PRO A 214 -10.79 7.66 -15.39
CA PRO A 214 -10.21 8.66 -16.25
C PRO A 214 -9.08 9.43 -15.56
N HIS A 215 -7.92 9.52 -16.21
CA HIS A 215 -6.76 10.19 -15.62
C HIS A 215 -5.82 10.75 -16.71
N THR A 216 -4.95 11.66 -16.29
CA THR A 216 -3.87 12.22 -17.12
C THR A 216 -2.61 12.32 -16.28
N VAL A 217 -1.51 11.76 -16.79
CA VAL A 217 -0.19 11.92 -16.16
C VAL A 217 0.37 13.29 -16.55
N ILE A 218 0.86 14.03 -15.57
CA ILE A 218 1.44 15.35 -15.73
C ILE A 218 2.84 15.42 -15.11
N SER A 219 3.65 16.38 -15.52
CA SER A 219 4.90 16.69 -14.83
C SER A 219 4.62 17.29 -13.45
N ASP A 220 5.47 16.98 -12.46
CA ASP A 220 5.25 17.37 -11.06
C ASP A 220 5.02 18.88 -10.85
N ASN A 221 5.67 19.73 -11.65
CA ASN A 221 5.53 21.18 -11.55
C ASN A 221 4.25 21.73 -12.24
N ALA A 222 3.48 20.89 -12.96
CA ALA A 222 2.25 21.34 -13.62
C ALA A 222 1.06 21.42 -12.65
N GLY A 223 1.07 20.64 -11.54
CA GLY A 223 -0.01 20.63 -10.56
C GLY A 223 -0.35 22.02 -10.02
N GLY A 224 0.66 22.82 -9.66
CA GLY A 224 0.46 24.19 -9.19
C GLY A 224 -0.17 25.10 -10.24
N HIS A 225 0.19 24.95 -11.51
CA HIS A 225 -0.43 25.69 -12.61
C HIS A 225 -1.92 25.33 -12.78
N LEU A 226 -2.24 24.04 -12.76
CA LEU A 226 -3.64 23.58 -12.84
C LEU A 226 -4.50 24.10 -11.68
N MET A 227 -3.92 24.22 -10.46
CA MET A 227 -4.58 24.84 -9.31
C MET A 227 -4.84 26.32 -9.55
N GLN A 228 -3.87 27.07 -10.09
CA GLN A 228 -4.02 28.50 -10.42
C GLN A 228 -5.11 28.74 -11.46
N GLU A 229 -5.23 27.86 -12.45
CA GLU A 229 -6.28 27.91 -13.47
C GLU A 229 -7.67 27.47 -12.96
N GLY A 230 -7.75 27.04 -11.68
CA GLY A 230 -9.01 26.57 -11.08
C GLY A 230 -9.51 25.24 -11.66
N VAL A 231 -8.61 24.44 -12.24
CA VAL A 231 -8.96 23.13 -12.83
C VAL A 231 -9.03 22.03 -11.77
N VAL A 232 -8.37 22.19 -10.62
CA VAL A 232 -8.31 21.18 -9.54
C VAL A 232 -9.35 21.49 -8.47
N ASP A 233 -10.29 20.56 -8.26
CA ASP A 233 -11.31 20.68 -7.20
C ASP A 233 -10.83 20.14 -5.85
N LEU A 234 -9.92 19.15 -5.86
CA LEU A 234 -9.44 18.46 -4.67
C LEU A 234 -8.03 17.92 -4.89
N CYS A 235 -7.19 18.02 -3.86
CA CYS A 235 -5.90 17.34 -3.81
C CYS A 235 -5.97 16.22 -2.77
N ILE A 236 -5.66 14.97 -3.17
CA ILE A 236 -5.60 13.81 -2.29
C ILE A 236 -4.25 13.15 -2.44
N VAL A 237 -3.47 13.09 -1.37
CA VAL A 237 -2.14 12.49 -1.34
C VAL A 237 -1.97 11.58 -0.12
N GLY A 238 -0.98 10.68 -0.17
CA GLY A 238 -0.53 9.96 1.01
C GLY A 238 0.17 10.90 2.01
N SER A 239 0.42 10.43 3.22
CA SER A 239 1.22 11.16 4.21
C SER A 239 2.26 10.24 4.82
N ASP A 240 3.53 10.65 4.79
CA ASP A 240 4.60 9.96 5.53
C ASP A 240 4.59 10.34 7.00
N ARG A 241 4.29 11.61 7.29
CA ARG A 241 4.17 12.16 8.64
C ARG A 241 3.16 13.30 8.63
N THR A 242 2.41 13.41 9.74
CA THR A 242 1.55 14.54 10.02
C THR A 242 1.92 15.10 11.38
N THR A 243 2.17 16.40 11.47
CA THR A 243 2.45 17.06 12.74
C THR A 243 1.17 17.25 13.56
N ARG A 244 1.32 17.57 14.83
CA ARG A 244 0.18 17.94 15.68
C ARG A 244 -0.55 19.18 15.19
N GLY A 245 0.14 20.07 14.48
CA GLY A 245 -0.43 21.29 13.88
C GLY A 245 -1.17 21.06 12.57
N GLY A 246 -1.10 19.84 12.00
CA GLY A 246 -1.73 19.51 10.71
C GLY A 246 -0.81 19.65 9.50
N ASP A 247 0.48 19.98 9.68
CA ASP A 247 1.44 19.98 8.58
C ASP A 247 1.70 18.55 8.11
N VAL A 248 1.76 18.35 6.81
CA VAL A 248 1.93 17.02 6.20
C VAL A 248 3.25 16.94 5.44
N CYS A 249 4.01 15.90 5.72
CA CYS A 249 5.15 15.48 4.91
C CYS A 249 4.69 14.38 3.97
N ASN A 250 4.86 14.58 2.67
CA ASN A 250 4.58 13.60 1.64
C ASN A 250 5.81 13.37 0.75
N LYS A 251 5.67 12.48 -0.21
CA LYS A 251 6.68 12.24 -1.24
C LYS A 251 7.06 13.53 -1.95
N ILE A 252 8.37 13.77 -2.12
CA ILE A 252 8.91 14.88 -2.91
C ILE A 252 8.73 14.63 -4.41
N GLY A 253 8.64 15.74 -5.16
CA GLY A 253 8.51 15.78 -6.61
C GLY A 253 8.07 17.16 -7.07
#